data_9f67e4697f904ed9a1c7970063fa7eac
#
_entry.id   9f67e4697f904ed9a1c7970063fa7eac
#
_cell.length_a   1.000
_cell.length_b   1.000
_cell.length_c   1.000
_cell.angle_alpha   90.00
_cell.angle_beta   90.00
_cell.angle_gamma   90.00
#
_symmetry.space_group_name_H-M   'P 1'
#
loop_
_entity.id
_entity.type
_entity.pdbx_description
1 polymer ?
#
loop_
_entity_poly.entity_id
_entity_poly.type
_entity_poly.pdbx_seq_one_letter_code
_entity_poly.pdbx_strand_id
1 'polypeptide(L)'
;MSTLHLNLREGKHHILLAIVTALSLVAGFLVAPPTAQADVNTGIKVTDLKLTASDQNGNPLNNNAMITRDTAARLDFNWDASGTRVKSGDTFTIDLPEQFQSWRNYEKHPLVVDHNGQSLQVGDCNSETKTINCVFNDKVDELNADGYRGIEGSGWAVFKVLGEHEGPAIDFVVNGEKTAVDLPGGKIPGIPGDYFNMGFGKMAAYLGPNTDSITWDINFNSTHVKNLLKDTPQALTVDGKTSQTITFEDILGPGQKFNPNTGNFQLMIRNSKNHPANILKPLAFVSGAKDKVVTEYGDFTIAFDRKNDQEGTFTLTGPWAEDTNYKIVYTALPDSADGRAVADHAYYNESTIKGSTQKAHFSRQFSRSFDVTARLLPGFGGLEVTKKVANDPQNKVPAESEYIVNIEYTLPNNTTASNYPTWTPVGTLNDAKTGGTASMTVKANEAKRFTGQFPTGTTVKLTEERSTLPNGIQWRDPEFTVNGKSADTFTVEELKHASVELTNEVARIDVSPLPNPDQNDPTNPDNPTDPVNPINPTDPTDPNKPDNNNGSSGNGSSGAGSATGSSRGSSISGSSVSPWWLLLGIAPLLMFLPPHVLKHFQPSNNAQVPAQAPVKQGPRKG
;
A
#
# COMPACT_ATOMS: atom_id res chain seq x y z
N MET A 1 67.77 52.84 23.79
CA MET A 1 66.33 53.07 23.66
C MET A 1 65.95 52.96 22.21
N SER A 2 65.48 51.81 21.80
CA SER A 2 65.11 51.55 20.39
C SER A 2 63.69 50.98 20.40
N THR A 3 62.77 51.78 19.88
CA THR A 3 61.32 51.54 19.83
C THR A 3 61.00 50.64 18.63
N LEU A 4 60.49 49.46 18.98
CA LEU A 4 60.00 48.47 17.97
C LEU A 4 58.55 48.86 17.63
N HIS A 5 58.32 49.42 16.43
CA HIS A 5 57.00 49.57 15.87
C HIS A 5 56.62 48.27 15.17
N LEU A 6 55.70 47.50 15.79
CA LEU A 6 55.10 46.32 15.16
C LEU A 6 53.97 46.74 14.24
N ASN A 7 54.10 46.49 12.98
CA ASN A 7 53.07 46.72 11.98
C ASN A 7 51.90 45.72 12.11
N LEU A 8 50.87 46.14 12.78
CA LEU A 8 49.62 45.39 13.03
C LEU A 8 48.62 45.41 11.81
N ARG A 9 49.08 45.81 10.64
CA ARG A 9 48.17 45.98 9.49
C ARG A 9 48.13 44.79 8.53
N GLU A 10 49.12 43.90 8.50
CA GLU A 10 49.15 42.77 7.57
C GLU A 10 48.48 41.49 8.09
N GLY A 11 48.39 41.33 9.42
CA GLY A 11 47.76 40.14 10.04
C GLY A 11 46.23 40.03 9.87
N LYS A 12 45.55 41.17 9.65
CA LYS A 12 44.06 41.13 9.52
C LYS A 12 43.57 40.61 8.16
N HIS A 13 44.33 40.74 7.11
CA HIS A 13 43.95 40.25 5.78
C HIS A 13 44.14 38.72 5.67
N HIS A 14 45.16 38.15 6.32
CA HIS A 14 45.38 36.70 6.31
C HIS A 14 44.37 35.98 7.18
N ILE A 15 43.93 36.56 8.29
CA ILE A 15 42.87 35.97 9.15
C ILE A 15 41.50 36.05 8.46
N LEU A 16 41.20 37.14 7.73
CA LEU A 16 39.97 37.26 6.97
C LEU A 16 39.93 36.26 5.80
N LEU A 17 41.04 36.06 5.09
CA LEU A 17 41.14 35.13 3.99
C LEU A 17 41.04 33.67 4.46
N ALA A 18 41.60 33.33 5.63
CA ALA A 18 41.49 32.03 6.23
C ALA A 18 40.05 31.70 6.73
N ILE A 19 39.32 32.71 7.22
CA ILE A 19 37.91 32.56 7.63
C ILE A 19 37.00 32.42 6.42
N VAL A 20 37.24 33.16 5.33
CA VAL A 20 36.44 33.05 4.11
C VAL A 20 36.69 31.70 3.41
N THR A 21 37.92 31.22 3.38
CA THR A 21 38.21 29.86 2.84
C THR A 21 37.68 28.74 3.72
N ALA A 22 37.69 28.89 5.05
CA ALA A 22 37.08 27.91 5.94
C ALA A 22 35.54 27.90 5.83
N LEU A 23 34.89 29.06 5.68
CA LEU A 23 33.46 29.15 5.45
C LEU A 23 33.04 28.62 4.07
N SER A 24 33.85 28.79 3.03
CA SER A 24 33.57 28.22 1.71
C SER A 24 33.77 26.68 1.67
N LEU A 25 34.69 26.14 2.47
CA LEU A 25 34.85 24.69 2.63
C LEU A 25 33.72 24.07 3.45
N VAL A 26 33.20 24.75 4.49
CA VAL A 26 32.07 24.27 5.27
C VAL A 26 30.75 24.41 4.49
N ALA A 27 30.59 25.42 3.66
CA ALA A 27 29.43 25.53 2.76
C ALA A 27 29.43 24.50 1.64
N GLY A 28 30.61 24.00 1.23
CA GLY A 28 30.71 22.92 0.22
C GLY A 28 30.37 21.52 0.77
N PHE A 29 30.37 21.31 2.09
CA PHE A 29 30.02 20.02 2.72
C PHE A 29 28.56 19.95 3.20
N LEU A 30 27.79 21.04 3.12
CA LEU A 30 26.38 21.09 3.54
C LEU A 30 25.39 21.03 2.36
N VAL A 31 25.87 20.91 1.12
CA VAL A 31 24.99 20.46 0.04
C VAL A 31 24.97 18.93 0.18
N ALA A 32 24.06 18.41 0.99
CA ALA A 32 23.64 17.03 0.84
C ALA A 32 23.39 16.82 -0.66
N PRO A 33 23.94 15.76 -1.29
CA PRO A 33 23.53 15.45 -2.65
C PRO A 33 22.02 15.46 -2.67
N PRO A 34 21.37 16.06 -3.68
CA PRO A 34 19.94 15.95 -3.79
C PRO A 34 19.66 14.45 -3.64
N THR A 35 18.93 14.08 -2.58
CA THR A 35 18.39 12.74 -2.49
C THR A 35 17.74 12.52 -3.84
N ALA A 36 18.27 11.58 -4.62
CA ALA A 36 17.68 11.23 -5.90
C ALA A 36 16.20 10.97 -5.58
N GLN A 37 15.36 11.92 -5.97
CA GLN A 37 13.93 11.75 -5.83
C GLN A 37 13.62 10.58 -6.73
N ALA A 38 13.14 9.48 -6.14
CA ALA A 38 12.78 8.30 -6.89
C ALA A 38 11.84 8.73 -8.02
N ASP A 39 12.14 8.34 -9.24
CA ASP A 39 11.38 8.76 -10.41
C ASP A 39 9.99 8.09 -10.37
N VAL A 40 8.96 8.92 -10.47
CA VAL A 40 7.58 8.43 -10.58
C VAL A 40 7.43 7.69 -11.90
N ASN A 41 7.12 6.41 -11.84
CA ASN A 41 6.85 5.61 -13.03
C ASN A 41 5.39 5.76 -13.46
N THR A 42 5.14 6.67 -14.41
CA THR A 42 3.78 6.95 -14.93
C THR A 42 3.15 5.76 -15.68
N GLY A 43 3.90 4.72 -15.98
CA GLY A 43 3.40 3.46 -16.52
C GLY A 43 2.63 2.64 -15.49
N ILE A 44 2.84 2.87 -14.19
CA ILE A 44 2.06 2.26 -13.11
C ILE A 44 0.72 3.01 -13.04
N LYS A 45 -0.38 2.29 -13.25
CA LYS A 45 -1.72 2.87 -13.22
C LYS A 45 -2.32 2.71 -11.83
N VAL A 46 -2.84 3.81 -11.28
CA VAL A 46 -3.66 3.79 -10.07
C VAL A 46 -5.09 4.14 -10.49
N THR A 47 -6.03 3.26 -10.18
CA THR A 47 -7.41 3.33 -10.67
C THR A 47 -8.40 3.06 -9.55
N ASP A 48 -9.69 3.20 -9.87
CA ASP A 48 -10.80 2.89 -8.97
C ASP A 48 -10.72 3.62 -7.63
N LEU A 49 -10.24 4.88 -7.66
CA LEU A 49 -10.21 5.71 -6.47
C LEU A 49 -11.63 5.95 -5.98
N LYS A 50 -11.91 5.52 -4.76
CA LYS A 50 -13.23 5.63 -4.16
C LYS A 50 -13.14 6.17 -2.74
N LEU A 51 -13.82 7.29 -2.49
CA LEU A 51 -13.96 7.86 -1.15
C LEU A 51 -15.22 7.33 -0.46
N THR A 52 -15.08 7.04 0.84
CA THR A 52 -16.18 6.71 1.75
C THR A 52 -16.00 7.43 3.07
N ALA A 53 -17.12 7.83 3.70
CA ALA A 53 -17.08 8.27 5.08
C ALA A 53 -16.80 7.06 5.98
N SER A 54 -15.85 7.18 6.89
CA SER A 54 -15.43 6.10 7.77
C SER A 54 -15.23 6.58 9.21
N ASP A 55 -15.06 5.62 10.10
CA ASP A 55 -14.47 5.89 11.40
C ASP A 55 -12.93 6.04 11.26
N GLN A 56 -12.25 6.32 12.35
CA GLN A 56 -10.79 6.48 12.38
C GLN A 56 -10.01 5.19 12.08
N ASN A 57 -10.64 4.04 12.15
CA ASN A 57 -10.06 2.73 11.85
C ASN A 57 -10.34 2.29 10.40
N GLY A 58 -10.98 3.17 9.62
CA GLY A 58 -11.30 2.90 8.24
C GLY A 58 -12.55 2.03 8.03
N ASN A 59 -13.31 1.73 9.08
CA ASN A 59 -14.57 1.04 8.92
C ASN A 59 -15.59 1.99 8.26
N PRO A 60 -16.18 1.63 7.11
CA PRO A 60 -17.15 2.47 6.46
C PRO A 60 -18.36 2.75 7.37
N LEU A 61 -18.79 3.99 7.42
CA LEU A 61 -20.07 4.35 8.01
C LEU A 61 -21.22 3.89 7.09
N ASN A 62 -22.47 4.15 7.49
CA ASN A 62 -23.63 3.74 6.68
C ASN A 62 -23.47 4.13 5.20
N ASN A 63 -24.01 3.31 4.30
CA ASN A 63 -24.04 3.59 2.86
C ASN A 63 -24.57 5.01 2.60
N ASN A 64 -23.79 5.83 1.89
CA ASN A 64 -24.03 7.24 1.62
C ASN A 64 -23.83 8.22 2.80
N ALA A 65 -23.18 7.82 3.88
CA ALA A 65 -22.77 8.79 4.90
C ALA A 65 -21.88 9.86 4.26
N MET A 66 -22.22 11.11 4.53
CA MET A 66 -21.43 12.27 4.06
C MET A 66 -20.11 12.34 4.79
N ILE A 67 -19.03 12.65 4.08
CA ILE A 67 -17.75 12.98 4.69
C ILE A 67 -17.90 14.35 5.37
N THR A 68 -17.55 14.45 6.65
CA THR A 68 -17.61 15.67 7.44
C THR A 68 -16.31 15.85 8.22
N ARG A 69 -16.11 17.01 8.83
CA ARG A 69 -14.92 17.23 9.69
C ARG A 69 -14.94 16.39 10.98
N ASP A 70 -16.06 15.78 11.31
CA ASP A 70 -16.25 14.93 12.48
C ASP A 70 -16.09 13.43 12.15
N THR A 71 -16.00 13.08 10.86
CA THR A 71 -15.73 11.74 10.37
C THR A 71 -14.30 11.63 9.87
N ALA A 72 -13.88 10.41 9.58
CA ALA A 72 -12.72 10.16 8.72
C ALA A 72 -13.18 9.98 7.27
N ALA A 73 -12.26 10.16 6.32
CA ALA A 73 -12.44 9.77 4.94
C ALA A 73 -11.54 8.57 4.65
N ARG A 74 -12.07 7.52 4.07
CA ARG A 74 -11.31 6.38 3.57
C ARG A 74 -11.26 6.43 2.04
N LEU A 75 -10.04 6.36 1.50
CA LEU A 75 -9.79 6.16 0.08
C LEU A 75 -9.43 4.69 -0.16
N ASP A 76 -10.18 4.01 -0.99
CA ASP A 76 -9.83 2.73 -1.57
C ASP A 76 -9.31 2.96 -2.99
N PHE A 77 -8.32 2.18 -3.45
CA PHE A 77 -7.73 2.29 -4.78
C PHE A 77 -7.16 0.95 -5.25
N ASN A 78 -7.07 0.77 -6.57
CA ASN A 78 -6.32 -0.30 -7.21
C ASN A 78 -5.07 0.29 -7.87
N TRP A 79 -4.04 -0.54 -8.05
CA TRP A 79 -2.86 -0.19 -8.80
C TRP A 79 -2.37 -1.36 -9.65
N ASP A 80 -1.82 -1.05 -10.83
CA ASP A 80 -1.39 -2.04 -11.82
C ASP A 80 -0.10 -1.56 -12.51
N ALA A 81 0.96 -2.31 -12.34
CA ALA A 81 2.25 -2.10 -12.99
C ALA A 81 2.49 -3.06 -14.17
N SER A 82 1.49 -3.82 -14.62
CA SER A 82 1.63 -4.77 -15.73
C SER A 82 1.84 -4.10 -17.09
N GLY A 83 1.50 -2.82 -17.21
CA GLY A 83 1.72 -2.01 -18.41
C GLY A 83 3.13 -1.45 -18.55
N THR A 84 3.98 -1.63 -17.54
CA THR A 84 5.38 -1.17 -17.53
C THR A 84 6.27 -2.20 -16.85
N ARG A 85 7.56 -2.22 -17.20
CA ARG A 85 8.53 -3.05 -16.50
C ARG A 85 9.07 -2.27 -15.31
N VAL A 86 8.55 -2.55 -14.13
CA VAL A 86 8.99 -1.92 -12.88
C VAL A 86 10.45 -2.28 -12.59
N LYS A 87 11.23 -1.30 -12.14
CA LYS A 87 12.64 -1.44 -11.75
C LYS A 87 12.82 -1.02 -10.30
N SER A 88 13.94 -1.39 -9.73
CA SER A 88 14.38 -0.87 -8.44
C SER A 88 14.42 0.66 -8.44
N GLY A 89 13.79 1.28 -7.45
CA GLY A 89 13.67 2.73 -7.31
C GLY A 89 12.44 3.35 -7.99
N ASP A 90 11.70 2.63 -8.84
CA ASP A 90 10.45 3.12 -9.40
C ASP A 90 9.43 3.39 -8.29
N THR A 91 8.62 4.43 -8.48
CA THR A 91 7.59 4.83 -7.52
C THR A 91 6.25 5.07 -8.17
N PHE A 92 5.20 4.97 -7.35
CA PHE A 92 3.91 5.60 -7.64
C PHE A 92 3.41 6.38 -6.44
N THR A 93 2.65 7.45 -6.69
CA THR A 93 2.22 8.38 -5.65
C THR A 93 0.75 8.73 -5.76
N ILE A 94 0.13 9.03 -4.62
CA ILE A 94 -1.20 9.65 -4.53
C ILE A 94 -1.08 10.84 -3.58
N ASP A 95 -1.15 12.07 -4.11
CA ASP A 95 -1.14 13.28 -3.31
C ASP A 95 -2.56 13.68 -2.93
N LEU A 96 -2.73 14.06 -1.68
CA LEU A 96 -4.01 14.39 -1.07
C LEU A 96 -4.36 15.86 -1.31
N PRO A 97 -5.63 16.18 -1.61
CA PRO A 97 -6.10 17.56 -1.64
C PRO A 97 -5.96 18.22 -0.26
N GLU A 98 -6.01 19.56 -0.24
CA GLU A 98 -5.81 20.32 1.01
C GLU A 98 -6.81 19.99 2.11
N GLN A 99 -8.00 19.52 1.75
CA GLN A 99 -9.08 19.11 2.66
C GLN A 99 -8.74 17.83 3.45
N PHE A 100 -7.77 17.04 3.01
CA PHE A 100 -7.42 15.79 3.64
C PHE A 100 -5.98 15.79 4.17
N GLN A 101 -5.75 15.01 5.21
CA GLN A 101 -4.44 14.70 5.77
C GLN A 101 -4.44 13.24 6.20
N SER A 102 -3.34 12.53 5.96
CA SER A 102 -3.18 11.17 6.47
C SER A 102 -3.49 11.10 7.96
N TRP A 103 -4.22 10.07 8.35
CA TRP A 103 -4.63 9.89 9.74
C TRP A 103 -3.44 9.75 10.66
N ARG A 104 -2.41 9.04 10.18
CA ARG A 104 -1.14 8.83 10.86
C ARG A 104 -0.01 9.13 9.90
N ASN A 105 0.80 10.12 10.24
CA ASN A 105 1.97 10.45 9.47
C ASN A 105 3.00 9.31 9.58
N TYR A 106 3.60 8.95 8.43
CA TYR A 106 4.69 7.98 8.33
C TYR A 106 4.32 6.53 8.71
N GLU A 107 3.06 6.13 8.52
CA GLU A 107 2.71 4.72 8.58
C GLU A 107 3.31 4.01 7.36
N LYS A 108 4.21 3.05 7.63
CA LYS A 108 4.92 2.27 6.61
C LYS A 108 4.29 0.89 6.46
N HIS A 109 4.08 0.47 5.24
CA HIS A 109 3.57 -0.86 4.92
C HIS A 109 4.45 -1.53 3.85
N PRO A 110 4.98 -2.75 4.08
CA PRO A 110 5.76 -3.45 3.09
C PRO A 110 4.87 -3.93 1.94
N LEU A 111 5.32 -3.76 0.70
CA LEU A 111 4.76 -4.43 -0.46
C LEU A 111 5.29 -5.86 -0.51
N VAL A 112 4.41 -6.83 -0.25
CA VAL A 112 4.77 -8.24 -0.18
C VAL A 112 3.97 -9.02 -1.20
N VAL A 113 4.66 -9.87 -1.97
CA VAL A 113 4.09 -10.80 -2.92
C VAL A 113 4.35 -12.24 -2.50
N ASP A 114 3.50 -13.16 -2.92
CA ASP A 114 3.80 -14.58 -2.87
C ASP A 114 4.69 -14.96 -4.07
N HIS A 115 5.88 -15.47 -3.79
CA HIS A 115 6.79 -16.00 -4.79
C HIS A 115 7.13 -17.45 -4.43
N ASN A 116 6.54 -18.40 -5.14
CA ASN A 116 6.73 -19.83 -4.94
C ASN A 116 6.39 -20.32 -3.50
N GLY A 117 5.32 -19.78 -2.91
CA GLY A 117 4.88 -20.09 -1.54
C GLY A 117 5.71 -19.40 -0.44
N GLN A 118 6.56 -18.45 -0.80
CA GLN A 118 7.33 -17.63 0.15
C GLN A 118 6.94 -16.16 0.00
N SER A 119 6.83 -15.47 1.13
CA SER A 119 6.61 -14.03 1.14
C SER A 119 7.87 -13.29 0.74
N LEU A 120 7.82 -12.52 -0.34
CA LEU A 120 8.92 -11.71 -0.84
C LEU A 120 8.54 -10.24 -0.77
N GLN A 121 9.32 -9.43 -0.04
CA GLN A 121 9.11 -7.99 0.01
C GLN A 121 9.74 -7.33 -1.22
N VAL A 122 8.91 -6.72 -2.04
CA VAL A 122 9.28 -6.08 -3.32
C VAL A 122 9.34 -4.56 -3.25
N GLY A 123 9.00 -3.99 -2.11
CA GLY A 123 9.01 -2.55 -1.90
C GLY A 123 8.37 -2.15 -0.58
N ASP A 124 8.15 -0.86 -0.43
CA ASP A 124 7.50 -0.25 0.72
C ASP A 124 6.55 0.87 0.28
N CYS A 125 5.42 0.98 0.94
CA CYS A 125 4.53 2.13 0.83
C CYS A 125 4.53 2.93 2.14
N ASN A 126 4.53 4.25 2.04
CA ASN A 126 4.46 5.16 3.17
C ASN A 126 3.22 6.06 3.02
N SER A 127 2.43 6.17 4.09
CA SER A 127 1.40 7.19 4.20
C SER A 127 1.99 8.40 4.93
N GLU A 128 2.41 9.40 4.19
CA GLU A 128 2.93 10.67 4.71
C GLU A 128 1.80 11.67 4.95
N THR A 129 2.13 12.86 5.45
CA THR A 129 1.11 13.87 5.82
C THR A 129 0.12 14.18 4.68
N LYS A 130 0.63 14.29 3.46
CA LYS A 130 -0.13 14.70 2.26
C LYS A 130 0.04 13.77 1.07
N THR A 131 0.80 12.69 1.21
CA THR A 131 1.15 11.83 0.08
C THR A 131 1.17 10.37 0.53
N ILE A 132 0.62 9.48 -0.28
CA ILE A 132 0.92 8.06 -0.26
C ILE A 132 2.01 7.84 -1.30
N ASN A 133 3.14 7.29 -0.87
CA ASN A 133 4.29 7.03 -1.73
C ASN A 133 4.73 5.57 -1.61
N CYS A 134 4.74 4.85 -2.73
CA CYS A 134 5.18 3.47 -2.83
C CYS A 134 6.47 3.38 -3.65
N VAL A 135 7.48 2.70 -3.13
CA VAL A 135 8.81 2.57 -3.75
C VAL A 135 9.15 1.10 -3.90
N PHE A 136 9.53 0.67 -5.09
CA PHE A 136 9.98 -0.70 -5.35
C PHE A 136 11.48 -0.87 -5.06
N ASN A 137 11.85 -2.07 -4.61
CA ASN A 137 13.25 -2.44 -4.35
C ASN A 137 13.82 -3.34 -5.46
N ASP A 138 15.06 -3.82 -5.29
CA ASP A 138 15.79 -4.64 -6.25
C ASP A 138 15.17 -6.03 -6.52
N LYS A 139 14.27 -6.50 -5.67
CA LYS A 139 13.61 -7.79 -5.86
C LYS A 139 12.67 -7.82 -7.08
N VAL A 140 12.17 -6.66 -7.52
CA VAL A 140 11.37 -6.61 -8.76
C VAL A 140 12.20 -6.97 -10.00
N ASP A 141 13.50 -6.69 -10.01
CA ASP A 141 14.39 -7.03 -11.13
C ASP A 141 14.60 -8.55 -11.20
N GLU A 142 14.71 -9.23 -10.05
CA GLU A 142 14.77 -10.69 -9.97
C GLU A 142 13.46 -11.32 -10.50
N LEU A 143 12.31 -10.82 -10.07
CA LEU A 143 11.00 -11.30 -10.54
C LEU A 143 10.80 -11.10 -12.04
N ASN A 144 11.27 -9.97 -12.58
CA ASN A 144 11.25 -9.73 -14.03
C ASN A 144 12.12 -10.75 -14.78
N ALA A 145 13.26 -11.19 -14.20
CA ALA A 145 14.11 -12.23 -14.78
C ALA A 145 13.47 -13.62 -14.72
N ASP A 146 12.63 -13.87 -13.73
CA ASP A 146 11.92 -15.14 -13.55
C ASP A 146 10.65 -15.30 -14.42
N GLY A 147 10.27 -14.29 -15.18
CA GLY A 147 9.18 -14.39 -16.15
C GLY A 147 7.83 -13.84 -15.70
N TYR A 148 7.80 -13.04 -14.64
CA TYR A 148 6.60 -12.35 -14.26
C TYR A 148 6.32 -11.16 -15.19
N ARG A 149 5.06 -10.98 -15.61
CA ARG A 149 4.63 -9.89 -16.49
C ARG A 149 4.62 -8.57 -15.77
N GLY A 150 4.28 -8.58 -14.49
CA GLY A 150 4.16 -7.38 -13.68
C GLY A 150 3.64 -7.69 -12.28
N ILE A 151 3.39 -6.62 -11.55
CA ILE A 151 2.87 -6.64 -10.19
C ILE A 151 1.63 -5.73 -10.18
N GLU A 152 0.58 -6.15 -9.50
CA GLU A 152 -0.61 -5.33 -9.28
C GLU A 152 -1.11 -5.50 -7.86
N GLY A 153 -2.04 -4.67 -7.44
CA GLY A 153 -2.63 -4.79 -6.12
C GLY A 153 -3.72 -3.77 -5.85
N SER A 154 -4.06 -3.65 -4.59
CA SER A 154 -5.02 -2.67 -4.09
C SER A 154 -4.52 -2.05 -2.80
N GLY A 155 -5.10 -0.94 -2.41
CA GLY A 155 -4.78 -0.30 -1.16
C GLY A 155 -5.95 0.50 -0.62
N TRP A 156 -5.83 0.89 0.64
CA TRP A 156 -6.72 1.84 1.27
C TRP A 156 -5.96 2.70 2.28
N ALA A 157 -6.46 3.92 2.47
CA ALA A 157 -5.92 4.85 3.46
C ALA A 157 -7.02 5.67 4.11
N VAL A 158 -6.83 6.02 5.38
CA VAL A 158 -7.77 6.84 6.16
C VAL A 158 -7.20 8.23 6.36
N PHE A 159 -8.04 9.23 6.16
CA PHE A 159 -7.67 10.64 6.24
C PHE A 159 -8.50 11.40 7.25
N LYS A 160 -7.86 12.36 7.92
CA LYS A 160 -8.53 13.44 8.65
C LYS A 160 -9.11 14.42 7.65
N VAL A 161 -10.29 14.92 7.94
CA VAL A 161 -10.95 15.98 7.17
C VAL A 161 -10.62 17.32 7.81
N LEU A 162 -9.90 18.17 7.09
CA LEU A 162 -9.40 19.46 7.59
C LEU A 162 -10.26 20.65 7.18
N GLY A 163 -10.91 20.57 6.03
CA GLY A 163 -11.63 21.68 5.43
C GLY A 163 -12.94 21.27 4.78
N GLU A 164 -13.76 22.27 4.47
CA GLU A 164 -14.95 22.15 3.66
C GLU A 164 -14.63 22.09 2.17
N HIS A 165 -15.53 21.53 1.38
CA HIS A 165 -15.44 21.52 -0.07
C HIS A 165 -16.85 21.57 -0.67
N GLU A 166 -17.10 22.57 -1.51
CA GLU A 166 -18.35 22.66 -2.25
C GLU A 166 -18.16 22.08 -3.66
N GLY A 167 -18.82 20.99 -3.95
CA GLY A 167 -18.75 20.28 -5.23
C GLY A 167 -18.81 18.77 -5.07
N PRO A 168 -19.29 18.06 -6.10
CA PRO A 168 -19.55 16.62 -6.01
C PRO A 168 -18.29 15.76 -6.09
N ALA A 169 -17.15 16.31 -6.50
CA ALA A 169 -15.88 15.62 -6.62
C ALA A 169 -14.72 16.48 -6.12
N ILE A 170 -13.62 15.84 -5.75
CA ILE A 170 -12.41 16.48 -5.26
C ILE A 170 -11.19 15.91 -5.98
N ASP A 171 -10.21 16.77 -6.33
CA ASP A 171 -9.04 16.37 -7.10
C ASP A 171 -7.94 15.79 -6.19
N PHE A 172 -7.57 14.55 -6.43
CA PHE A 172 -6.30 13.96 -6.01
C PHE A 172 -5.26 14.15 -7.12
N VAL A 173 -3.97 14.05 -6.79
CA VAL A 173 -2.91 14.02 -7.81
C VAL A 173 -2.27 12.63 -7.78
N VAL A 174 -2.44 11.87 -8.85
CA VAL A 174 -1.95 10.50 -9.00
C VAL A 174 -0.81 10.49 -10.00
N ASN A 175 0.38 10.10 -9.55
CA ASN A 175 1.59 10.11 -10.39
C ASN A 175 1.82 11.46 -11.11
N GLY A 176 1.47 12.57 -10.44
CA GLY A 176 1.59 13.92 -10.99
C GLY A 176 0.38 14.39 -11.82
N GLU A 177 -0.61 13.55 -12.08
CA GLU A 177 -1.81 13.88 -12.85
C GLU A 177 -3.05 14.05 -11.96
N LYS A 178 -3.87 15.06 -12.23
CA LYS A 178 -5.11 15.30 -11.49
C LYS A 178 -6.15 14.23 -11.81
N THR A 179 -6.73 13.67 -10.76
CA THR A 179 -7.79 12.66 -10.82
C THR A 179 -8.93 13.09 -9.93
N ALA A 180 -10.09 13.37 -10.52
CA ALA A 180 -11.30 13.72 -9.78
C ALA A 180 -11.90 12.47 -9.13
N VAL A 181 -12.25 12.56 -7.84
CA VAL A 181 -12.86 11.48 -7.06
C VAL A 181 -14.17 11.98 -6.46
N ASP A 182 -15.24 11.24 -6.68
CA ASP A 182 -16.57 11.59 -6.21
C ASP A 182 -16.65 11.63 -4.67
N LEU A 183 -17.31 12.66 -4.15
CA LEU A 183 -17.57 12.83 -2.72
C LEU A 183 -18.89 12.20 -2.32
N PRO A 184 -18.93 11.28 -1.34
CA PRO A 184 -20.17 10.80 -0.76
C PRO A 184 -21.00 11.97 -0.21
N GLY A 185 -22.24 12.08 -0.67
CA GLY A 185 -23.13 13.19 -0.30
C GLY A 185 -22.88 14.48 -1.07
N GLY A 186 -21.98 14.49 -2.06
CA GLY A 186 -21.79 15.58 -3.02
C GLY A 186 -21.04 16.80 -2.53
N LYS A 187 -20.54 16.81 -1.28
CA LYS A 187 -19.70 17.86 -0.70
C LYS A 187 -19.14 17.49 0.67
N ILE A 188 -18.19 18.28 1.16
CA ILE A 188 -17.76 18.26 2.56
C ILE A 188 -18.30 19.52 3.22
N PRO A 189 -19.31 19.42 4.10
CA PRO A 189 -19.91 20.60 4.72
C PRO A 189 -18.96 21.26 5.71
N GLY A 190 -19.09 22.58 5.85
CA GLY A 190 -18.47 23.34 6.92
C GLY A 190 -18.98 22.93 8.30
N ILE A 191 -18.24 23.32 9.35
CA ILE A 191 -18.70 23.10 10.72
C ILE A 191 -19.92 23.98 10.98
N PRO A 192 -21.03 23.41 11.49
CA PRO A 192 -22.15 24.23 11.94
C PRO A 192 -21.66 25.29 12.96
N GLY A 193 -21.94 26.57 12.66
CA GLY A 193 -21.49 27.69 13.47
C GLY A 193 -22.26 27.84 14.81
N ASP A 194 -23.33 27.07 15.03
CA ASP A 194 -24.22 27.28 16.15
C ASP A 194 -23.77 26.56 17.42
N TYR A 195 -23.89 27.26 18.54
CA TYR A 195 -23.73 26.68 19.86
C TYR A 195 -24.94 25.80 20.19
N PHE A 196 -24.72 24.65 20.80
CA PHE A 196 -25.75 23.76 21.31
C PHE A 196 -25.39 23.22 22.70
N ASN A 197 -26.41 22.96 23.51
CA ASN A 197 -26.25 22.37 24.83
C ASN A 197 -25.91 20.87 24.70
N MET A 198 -24.83 20.47 25.33
CA MET A 198 -24.41 19.07 25.39
C MET A 198 -25.11 18.32 26.51
N GLY A 199 -25.16 17.01 26.47
CA GLY A 199 -25.48 16.18 27.61
C GLY A 199 -24.26 15.96 28.53
N PHE A 200 -24.29 14.81 29.22
CA PHE A 200 -23.11 14.27 29.92
C PHE A 200 -22.45 13.20 29.04
N GLY A 201 -21.18 13.35 28.75
CA GLY A 201 -20.47 12.50 27.79
C GLY A 201 -19.00 12.28 28.12
N LYS A 202 -18.44 11.26 27.52
CA LYS A 202 -17.04 10.87 27.62
C LYS A 202 -16.46 10.75 26.21
N MET A 203 -15.21 11.17 26.03
CA MET A 203 -14.49 11.03 24.76
C MET A 203 -13.00 10.83 24.99
N ALA A 204 -12.29 10.36 23.97
CA ALA A 204 -10.83 10.31 23.94
C ALA A 204 -10.30 10.93 22.64
N ALA A 205 -9.11 11.49 22.73
CA ALA A 205 -8.34 11.86 21.55
C ALA A 205 -7.92 10.63 20.73
N TYR A 206 -7.51 10.86 19.51
CA TYR A 206 -7.05 9.80 18.63
C TYR A 206 -5.76 9.16 19.15
N LEU A 207 -5.67 7.83 18.96
CA LEU A 207 -4.50 7.04 19.31
C LEU A 207 -3.70 6.68 18.06
N GLY A 208 -2.42 6.35 18.27
CA GLY A 208 -1.52 5.89 17.23
C GLY A 208 -0.34 5.10 17.82
N PRO A 209 0.53 4.54 16.99
CA PRO A 209 1.63 3.67 17.43
C PRO A 209 2.67 4.38 18.31
N ASN A 210 2.71 5.73 18.26
CA ASN A 210 3.61 6.54 19.07
C ASN A 210 2.90 7.26 20.22
N THR A 211 1.65 6.87 20.53
CA THR A 211 0.90 7.47 21.64
C THR A 211 1.44 6.95 22.96
N ASP A 212 2.05 7.83 23.74
CA ASP A 212 2.59 7.58 25.10
C ASP A 212 1.67 8.14 26.20
N SER A 213 0.62 8.87 25.81
CA SER A 213 -0.39 9.41 26.73
C SER A 213 -1.76 9.45 26.08
N ILE A 214 -2.76 8.89 26.75
CA ILE A 214 -4.14 8.80 26.28
C ILE A 214 -4.91 10.00 26.83
N THR A 215 -5.33 10.90 25.97
CA THR A 215 -6.14 12.07 26.38
C THR A 215 -7.61 11.70 26.45
N TRP A 216 -8.22 11.91 27.62
CA TRP A 216 -9.63 11.71 27.90
C TRP A 216 -10.35 13.02 28.17
N ASP A 217 -11.62 13.08 27.78
CA ASP A 217 -12.52 14.21 28.06
C ASP A 217 -13.72 13.75 28.88
N ILE A 218 -14.06 14.52 29.91
CA ILE A 218 -15.38 14.51 30.54
C ILE A 218 -16.13 15.76 30.06
N ASN A 219 -17.24 15.58 29.34
CA ASN A 219 -18.03 16.67 28.78
C ASN A 219 -19.38 16.75 29.47
N PHE A 220 -19.80 17.95 29.88
CA PHE A 220 -21.11 18.14 30.48
C PHE A 220 -21.67 19.57 30.26
N ASN A 221 -22.98 19.68 30.24
CA ASN A 221 -23.66 20.95 30.26
C ASN A 221 -24.23 21.20 31.68
N SER A 222 -24.04 22.40 32.21
CA SER A 222 -24.50 22.75 33.57
C SER A 222 -26.01 22.60 33.78
N THR A 223 -26.82 23.02 32.82
CA THR A 223 -28.29 22.85 32.86
C THR A 223 -28.68 21.38 32.84
N HIS A 224 -28.00 20.55 32.07
CA HIS A 224 -28.22 19.11 32.05
C HIS A 224 -27.85 18.48 33.42
N VAL A 225 -26.71 18.83 34.00
CA VAL A 225 -26.32 18.34 35.35
C VAL A 225 -27.28 18.82 36.43
N LYS A 226 -27.72 20.10 36.40
CA LYS A 226 -28.78 20.60 37.28
C LYS A 226 -30.03 19.71 37.25
N ASN A 227 -30.48 19.34 36.03
CA ASN A 227 -31.68 18.51 35.87
C ASN A 227 -31.44 17.08 36.39
N LEU A 228 -30.23 16.51 36.24
CA LEU A 228 -29.90 15.20 36.79
C LEU A 228 -29.87 15.16 38.31
N LEU A 229 -29.43 16.24 38.93
CA LEU A 229 -29.20 16.31 40.39
C LEU A 229 -30.34 17.00 41.15
N LYS A 230 -31.43 17.47 40.50
CA LYS A 230 -32.50 18.31 41.06
C LYS A 230 -33.13 17.76 42.36
N ASP A 231 -33.26 16.43 42.43
CA ASP A 231 -33.94 15.76 43.57
C ASP A 231 -32.92 15.03 44.48
N THR A 232 -31.67 15.48 44.47
CA THR A 232 -30.56 14.88 45.26
C THR A 232 -29.97 15.90 46.22
N PRO A 233 -29.22 15.46 47.24
CA PRO A 233 -28.46 16.37 48.11
C PRO A 233 -27.42 17.22 47.38
N GLN A 234 -27.08 16.87 46.13
CA GLN A 234 -26.12 17.56 45.25
C GLN A 234 -26.83 18.53 44.28
N ALA A 235 -28.07 18.89 44.50
CA ALA A 235 -28.83 19.81 43.64
C ALA A 235 -28.02 21.11 43.37
N LEU A 236 -28.02 21.50 42.08
CA LEU A 236 -27.19 22.61 41.59
C LEU A 236 -28.05 23.86 41.29
N THR A 237 -27.48 25.01 41.66
CA THR A 237 -27.90 26.34 41.14
C THR A 237 -26.93 26.72 40.01
N VAL A 238 -27.47 27.10 38.84
CA VAL A 238 -26.66 27.45 37.65
C VAL A 238 -26.87 28.92 37.27
N ASP A 239 -26.68 29.82 38.27
CA ASP A 239 -26.90 31.27 38.12
C ASP A 239 -25.62 32.03 37.69
N GLY A 240 -24.53 31.33 37.46
CA GLY A 240 -23.23 31.92 37.11
C GLY A 240 -22.56 32.73 38.24
N LYS A 241 -23.06 32.62 39.49
CA LYS A 241 -22.58 33.39 40.66
C LYS A 241 -22.33 32.50 41.86
N THR A 242 -23.25 31.61 42.17
CA THR A 242 -23.18 30.72 43.32
C THR A 242 -22.18 29.60 43.05
N SER A 243 -21.08 29.59 43.84
CA SER A 243 -20.05 28.56 43.71
C SER A 243 -20.55 27.26 44.36
N GLN A 244 -20.61 26.18 43.55
CA GLN A 244 -21.05 24.85 43.98
C GLN A 244 -20.19 23.77 43.36
N THR A 245 -20.22 22.58 43.95
CA THR A 245 -19.30 21.48 43.60
C THR A 245 -20.03 20.41 42.78
N ILE A 246 -19.39 20.00 41.68
CA ILE A 246 -19.71 18.78 40.93
C ILE A 246 -18.55 17.80 41.11
N THR A 247 -18.87 16.53 41.39
CA THR A 247 -17.91 15.47 41.55
C THR A 247 -18.15 14.39 40.53
N PHE A 248 -17.07 13.98 39.83
CA PHE A 248 -17.08 12.90 38.86
C PHE A 248 -16.22 11.74 39.38
N GLU A 249 -16.81 10.56 39.46
CA GLU A 249 -16.08 9.32 39.68
C GLU A 249 -15.68 8.78 38.30
N ASP A 250 -14.39 8.51 38.10
CA ASP A 250 -13.83 8.14 36.80
C ASP A 250 -13.11 6.81 36.90
N ILE A 251 -13.40 5.88 35.98
CA ILE A 251 -12.88 4.52 35.98
C ILE A 251 -12.26 4.20 34.61
N LEU A 252 -10.95 4.06 34.60
CA LEU A 252 -10.20 3.60 33.44
C LEU A 252 -10.33 2.08 33.27
N GLY A 253 -10.53 1.63 32.05
CA GLY A 253 -10.46 0.22 31.69
C GLY A 253 -9.02 -0.33 31.70
N PRO A 254 -8.85 -1.63 31.42
CA PRO A 254 -7.54 -2.28 31.42
C PRO A 254 -6.58 -1.68 30.36
N GLY A 255 -5.28 -1.92 30.56
CA GLY A 255 -4.21 -1.48 29.64
C GLY A 255 -3.80 -0.01 29.79
N GLN A 256 -4.35 0.69 30.78
CA GLN A 256 -4.02 2.09 31.06
C GLN A 256 -4.09 2.41 32.55
N LYS A 257 -3.47 3.50 32.93
CA LYS A 257 -3.47 3.99 34.32
C LYS A 257 -3.47 5.51 34.37
N PHE A 258 -4.02 6.09 35.43
CA PHE A 258 -3.90 7.52 35.66
C PHE A 258 -2.44 7.94 35.79
N ASN A 259 -2.11 9.06 35.12
CA ASN A 259 -0.76 9.64 35.26
C ASN A 259 -0.54 10.11 36.70
N PRO A 260 0.43 9.55 37.43
CA PRO A 260 0.61 9.87 38.86
C PRO A 260 1.28 11.23 39.10
N ASN A 261 2.01 11.77 38.15
CA ASN A 261 2.91 12.89 38.40
C ASN A 261 2.59 14.15 37.60
N THR A 262 2.33 14.01 36.32
CA THR A 262 2.07 15.15 35.43
C THR A 262 1.08 14.75 34.35
N GLY A 263 0.25 15.67 33.89
CA GLY A 263 -0.65 15.47 32.79
C GLY A 263 -1.19 16.80 32.28
N ASN A 264 -1.68 16.80 31.07
CA ASN A 264 -2.43 17.94 30.55
C ASN A 264 -3.82 17.90 31.16
N PHE A 265 -3.99 18.49 32.34
CA PHE A 265 -5.30 18.69 32.93
C PHE A 265 -5.80 20.08 32.57
N GLN A 266 -6.97 20.17 31.94
CA GLN A 266 -7.53 21.44 31.46
C GLN A 266 -9.02 21.49 31.75
N LEU A 267 -9.53 22.67 32.07
CA LEU A 267 -10.95 22.98 32.06
C LEU A 267 -11.24 23.88 30.84
N MET A 268 -12.18 23.47 30.00
CA MET A 268 -12.66 24.28 28.88
C MET A 268 -14.11 24.70 29.15
N ILE A 269 -14.42 25.95 28.83
CA ILE A 269 -15.77 26.53 28.97
C ILE A 269 -16.24 26.98 27.60
N ARG A 270 -17.47 26.60 27.23
CA ARG A 270 -18.09 26.94 25.95
C ARG A 270 -19.56 27.26 26.14
N ASN A 271 -19.96 28.40 25.63
CA ASN A 271 -21.36 28.84 25.60
C ASN A 271 -21.65 29.64 24.34
N SER A 272 -22.83 30.22 24.20
CA SER A 272 -23.20 31.03 23.04
C SER A 272 -22.34 32.30 22.83
N LYS A 273 -21.57 32.72 23.85
CA LYS A 273 -20.71 33.92 23.78
C LYS A 273 -19.27 33.58 23.37
N ASN A 274 -18.79 32.40 23.73
CA ASN A 274 -17.41 31.96 23.43
C ASN A 274 -17.42 30.66 22.61
N HIS A 275 -17.72 30.77 21.39
CA HIS A 275 -17.60 29.68 20.43
C HIS A 275 -16.56 30.08 19.37
N PRO A 276 -15.37 29.43 19.29
CA PRO A 276 -14.94 28.21 20.01
C PRO A 276 -14.67 28.39 21.51
N ALA A 277 -14.53 27.27 22.25
CA ALA A 277 -14.34 27.24 23.69
C ALA A 277 -13.05 27.93 24.16
N ASN A 278 -13.07 28.64 25.26
CA ASN A 278 -11.87 29.08 25.95
C ASN A 278 -11.15 27.89 26.59
N ILE A 279 -9.84 27.83 26.39
CA ILE A 279 -8.98 26.80 26.97
C ILE A 279 -8.35 27.37 28.20
N LEU A 280 -8.58 26.71 29.32
CA LEU A 280 -8.04 27.11 30.59
C LEU A 280 -6.70 26.41 30.83
N LYS A 281 -5.90 26.99 31.71
CA LYS A 281 -4.53 26.62 32.02
C LYS A 281 -4.36 25.12 32.32
N PRO A 282 -3.33 24.44 31.77
CA PRO A 282 -3.03 23.08 32.12
C PRO A 282 -2.58 22.97 33.59
N LEU A 283 -2.98 21.90 34.27
CA LEU A 283 -2.64 21.61 35.66
C LEU A 283 -1.83 20.31 35.75
N ALA A 284 -1.00 20.23 36.79
CA ALA A 284 -0.30 19.00 37.15
C ALA A 284 -1.26 18.00 37.82
N PHE A 285 -1.13 16.71 37.50
CA PHE A 285 -1.84 15.63 38.18
C PHE A 285 -1.09 15.22 39.43
N VAL A 286 -1.40 15.83 40.55
CA VAL A 286 -0.93 15.40 41.86
C VAL A 286 -2.16 15.04 42.67
N SER A 287 -2.23 13.80 43.16
CA SER A 287 -3.35 13.36 43.99
C SER A 287 -3.53 14.27 45.21
N GLY A 288 -4.78 14.71 45.44
CA GLY A 288 -5.10 15.66 46.52
C GLY A 288 -4.73 17.13 46.26
N ALA A 289 -4.10 17.44 45.10
CA ALA A 289 -3.81 18.83 44.75
C ALA A 289 -5.11 19.56 44.38
N LYS A 290 -5.19 20.81 44.81
CA LYS A 290 -6.23 21.75 44.36
C LYS A 290 -5.59 22.90 43.65
N ASP A 291 -6.09 23.26 42.50
CA ASP A 291 -5.64 24.46 41.79
C ASP A 291 -6.83 25.37 41.51
N LYS A 292 -6.60 26.66 41.57
CA LYS A 292 -7.58 27.70 41.28
C LYS A 292 -7.36 28.21 39.87
N VAL A 293 -8.43 28.13 39.09
CA VAL A 293 -8.45 28.59 37.68
C VAL A 293 -9.31 29.85 37.62
N VAL A 294 -8.70 30.99 37.36
CA VAL A 294 -9.36 32.29 37.21
C VAL A 294 -9.77 32.48 35.74
N THR A 295 -11.02 32.75 35.50
CA THR A 295 -11.58 32.94 34.16
C THR A 295 -12.51 34.13 34.10
N GLU A 296 -12.84 34.60 32.90
CA GLU A 296 -13.87 35.63 32.69
C GLU A 296 -15.30 35.14 33.03
N TYR A 297 -15.46 33.81 33.19
CA TYR A 297 -16.74 33.16 33.56
C TYR A 297 -16.78 32.79 35.06
N GLY A 298 -15.82 33.26 35.83
CA GLY A 298 -15.68 33.00 37.24
C GLY A 298 -14.46 32.16 37.63
N ASP A 299 -14.31 32.00 38.91
CA ASP A 299 -13.19 31.23 39.48
C ASP A 299 -13.60 29.81 39.76
N PHE A 300 -12.83 28.86 39.24
CA PHE A 300 -13.03 27.43 39.44
C PHE A 300 -11.88 26.83 40.27
N THR A 301 -12.22 25.88 41.14
CA THR A 301 -11.24 25.03 41.78
C THR A 301 -11.39 23.62 41.24
N ILE A 302 -10.29 23.02 40.85
CA ILE A 302 -10.22 21.65 40.35
C ILE A 302 -9.32 20.84 41.29
N ALA A 303 -9.82 19.69 41.76
CA ALA A 303 -9.06 18.73 42.51
C ALA A 303 -9.20 17.35 41.89
N PHE A 304 -8.12 16.60 41.87
CA PHE A 304 -8.12 15.19 41.48
C PHE A 304 -7.60 14.35 42.63
N ASP A 305 -8.38 13.33 43.01
CA ASP A 305 -8.00 12.34 44.01
C ASP A 305 -7.91 10.96 43.34
N ARG A 306 -6.67 10.45 43.25
CA ARG A 306 -6.38 9.14 42.66
C ARG A 306 -6.53 8.08 43.77
N LYS A 307 -7.54 7.24 43.62
CA LYS A 307 -7.79 6.13 44.54
C LYS A 307 -6.86 4.94 44.28
N ASN A 308 -6.67 4.61 43.01
CA ASN A 308 -5.72 3.59 42.51
C ASN A 308 -5.35 3.90 41.05
N ASP A 309 -4.71 2.96 40.37
CA ASP A 309 -4.26 3.15 38.98
C ASP A 309 -5.41 3.37 38.00
N GLN A 310 -6.58 2.80 38.24
CA GLN A 310 -7.76 2.88 37.37
C GLN A 310 -8.91 3.72 37.92
N GLU A 311 -8.94 4.03 39.22
CA GLU A 311 -10.04 4.77 39.81
C GLU A 311 -9.56 6.14 40.32
N GLY A 312 -10.29 7.18 39.97
CA GLY A 312 -10.04 8.54 40.42
C GLY A 312 -11.31 9.38 40.56
N THR A 313 -11.19 10.48 41.28
CA THR A 313 -12.30 11.40 41.51
C THR A 313 -11.90 12.82 41.14
N PHE A 314 -12.63 13.45 40.23
CA PHE A 314 -12.51 14.85 39.89
C PHE A 314 -13.54 15.64 40.69
N THR A 315 -13.09 16.63 41.43
CA THR A 315 -13.95 17.54 42.20
C THR A 315 -13.77 18.95 41.66
N LEU A 316 -14.82 19.49 41.06
CA LEU A 316 -14.83 20.83 40.51
C LEU A 316 -15.78 21.70 41.29
N THR A 317 -15.30 22.86 41.69
CA THR A 317 -16.13 23.86 42.39
C THR A 317 -16.04 25.18 41.64
N GLY A 318 -17.21 25.75 41.34
CA GLY A 318 -17.27 27.02 40.62
C GLY A 318 -18.67 27.55 40.42
N PRO A 319 -18.81 28.75 39.85
CA PRO A 319 -20.07 29.40 39.60
C PRO A 319 -20.65 28.92 38.26
N TRP A 320 -21.36 27.81 38.30
CA TRP A 320 -21.97 27.20 37.11
C TRP A 320 -23.00 28.12 36.46
N ALA A 321 -22.79 28.42 35.16
CA ALA A 321 -23.72 29.25 34.38
C ALA A 321 -24.71 28.40 33.60
N GLU A 322 -25.95 28.90 33.45
CA GLU A 322 -26.97 28.22 32.66
C GLU A 322 -26.53 28.04 31.21
N ASP A 323 -26.98 26.95 30.58
CA ASP A 323 -26.70 26.62 29.17
C ASP A 323 -25.22 26.71 28.75
N THR A 324 -24.34 26.36 29.68
CA THR A 324 -22.89 26.40 29.44
C THR A 324 -22.32 25.00 29.46
N ASN A 325 -21.54 24.67 28.42
CA ASN A 325 -20.80 23.41 28.30
C ASN A 325 -19.44 23.55 28.96
N TYR A 326 -19.08 22.56 29.75
CA TYR A 326 -17.79 22.41 30.39
C TYR A 326 -17.15 21.11 29.93
N LYS A 327 -15.82 21.13 29.81
CA LYS A 327 -15.04 19.95 29.46
C LYS A 327 -13.82 19.88 30.40
N ILE A 328 -13.61 18.73 31.00
CA ILE A 328 -12.38 18.39 31.71
C ILE A 328 -11.56 17.54 30.76
N VAL A 329 -10.33 17.99 30.46
CA VAL A 329 -9.37 17.26 29.65
C VAL A 329 -8.24 16.77 30.55
N TYR A 330 -7.88 15.51 30.47
CA TYR A 330 -6.79 14.92 31.25
C TYR A 330 -6.13 13.77 30.49
N THR A 331 -4.99 13.28 31.01
CA THR A 331 -4.25 12.20 30.37
C THR A 331 -4.14 10.97 31.27
N ALA A 332 -4.27 9.80 30.67
CA ALA A 332 -3.88 8.52 31.23
C ALA A 332 -2.62 8.00 30.51
N LEU A 333 -1.87 7.12 31.13
CA LEU A 333 -0.70 6.48 30.53
C LEU A 333 -1.07 5.08 30.03
N PRO A 334 -0.63 4.65 28.84
CA PRO A 334 -0.69 3.25 28.47
C PRO A 334 0.09 2.39 29.45
N ASP A 335 -0.49 1.25 29.83
CA ASP A 335 0.14 0.26 30.72
C ASP A 335 0.70 -0.90 29.89
N SER A 336 1.65 -0.59 29.03
CA SER A 336 2.37 -1.50 28.14
C SER A 336 3.86 -1.51 28.48
N ALA A 337 4.59 -2.51 27.99
CA ALA A 337 6.01 -2.69 28.27
C ALA A 337 6.89 -1.52 27.78
N ASP A 338 6.51 -0.88 26.67
CA ASP A 338 7.20 0.28 26.08
C ASP A 338 6.55 1.63 26.43
N GLY A 339 5.50 1.62 27.25
CA GLY A 339 4.75 2.82 27.63
C GLY A 339 3.93 3.44 26.49
N ARG A 340 3.66 2.71 25.42
CA ARG A 340 2.91 3.20 24.27
C ARG A 340 1.58 2.47 24.11
N ALA A 341 0.64 3.12 23.43
CA ALA A 341 -0.64 2.51 23.12
C ALA A 341 -0.46 1.28 22.21
N VAL A 342 -1.16 0.20 22.55
CA VAL A 342 -1.11 -1.08 21.83
C VAL A 342 -2.15 -1.07 20.73
N ALA A 343 -1.76 -1.51 19.52
CA ALA A 343 -2.68 -1.67 18.41
C ALA A 343 -3.75 -2.71 18.73
N ASP A 344 -4.97 -2.48 18.24
CA ASP A 344 -6.14 -3.35 18.40
C ASP A 344 -6.59 -3.56 19.87
N HIS A 345 -5.98 -2.83 20.83
CA HIS A 345 -6.44 -2.78 22.20
C HIS A 345 -7.47 -1.67 22.40
N ALA A 346 -8.66 -2.02 22.91
CA ALA A 346 -9.71 -1.06 23.22
C ALA A 346 -9.50 -0.43 24.60
N TYR A 347 -9.05 0.81 24.61
CA TYR A 347 -8.95 1.63 25.84
C TYR A 347 -10.33 2.16 26.18
N TYR A 348 -10.86 1.72 27.31
CA TYR A 348 -12.19 2.08 27.80
C TYR A 348 -12.09 3.05 28.97
N ASN A 349 -13.07 3.96 29.08
CA ASN A 349 -13.16 4.85 30.22
C ASN A 349 -14.63 5.21 30.49
N GLU A 350 -15.00 5.21 31.77
CA GLU A 350 -16.33 5.53 32.26
C GLU A 350 -16.29 6.61 33.34
N SER A 351 -17.21 7.56 33.29
CA SER A 351 -17.41 8.56 34.35
C SER A 351 -18.85 8.55 34.84
N THR A 352 -19.03 8.78 36.14
CA THR A 352 -20.34 8.93 36.80
C THR A 352 -20.36 10.24 37.57
N ILE A 353 -21.48 11.00 37.51
CA ILE A 353 -21.64 12.19 38.34
C ILE A 353 -22.17 11.74 39.70
N LYS A 354 -21.49 12.12 40.80
CA LYS A 354 -21.92 11.79 42.15
C LYS A 354 -23.30 12.35 42.42
N GLY A 355 -24.20 11.49 42.90
CA GLY A 355 -25.63 11.80 43.12
C GLY A 355 -26.50 11.47 41.90
N SER A 356 -25.95 10.99 40.82
CA SER A 356 -26.68 10.51 39.63
C SER A 356 -26.34 9.04 39.35
N THR A 357 -27.27 8.35 38.66
CA THR A 357 -27.03 7.00 38.12
C THR A 357 -26.57 7.03 36.66
N GLN A 358 -26.55 8.22 36.04
CA GLN A 358 -26.15 8.37 34.65
C GLN A 358 -24.64 8.17 34.51
N LYS A 359 -24.27 7.29 33.61
CA LYS A 359 -22.88 7.00 33.25
C LYS A 359 -22.58 7.55 31.85
N ALA A 360 -21.40 8.09 31.69
CA ALA A 360 -20.82 8.42 30.39
C ALA A 360 -19.58 7.56 30.16
N HIS A 361 -19.53 6.85 29.05
CA HIS A 361 -18.39 6.00 28.72
C HIS A 361 -17.98 6.18 27.26
N PHE A 362 -16.72 5.84 26.99
CA PHE A 362 -16.19 5.83 25.66
C PHE A 362 -15.08 4.78 25.54
N SER A 363 -14.95 4.20 24.36
CA SER A 363 -13.87 3.29 24.01
C SER A 363 -13.08 3.84 22.84
N ARG A 364 -11.78 3.78 22.91
CA ARG A 364 -10.87 4.19 21.85
C ARG A 364 -9.86 3.10 21.59
N GLN A 365 -9.74 2.75 20.33
CA GLN A 365 -8.74 1.78 19.87
C GLN A 365 -8.09 2.37 18.62
N PHE A 366 -6.88 1.93 18.29
CA PHE A 366 -6.33 2.16 16.98
C PHE A 366 -5.96 0.84 16.31
N SER A 367 -6.16 0.80 15.02
CA SER A 367 -5.68 -0.23 14.13
C SER A 367 -4.85 0.42 13.02
N ARG A 368 -4.49 -0.30 12.00
CA ARG A 368 -3.90 0.31 10.81
C ARG A 368 -4.84 1.37 10.22
N SER A 369 -4.24 2.45 9.72
CA SER A 369 -4.96 3.47 8.95
C SER A 369 -4.55 3.46 7.47
N PHE A 370 -3.71 2.50 7.08
CA PHE A 370 -3.16 2.35 5.74
C PHE A 370 -2.79 0.90 5.48
N ASP A 371 -3.11 0.40 4.30
CA ASP A 371 -2.72 -0.94 3.85
C ASP A 371 -2.61 -0.97 2.33
N VAL A 372 -1.61 -1.71 1.81
CA VAL A 372 -1.42 -1.92 0.39
C VAL A 372 -1.06 -3.37 0.14
N THR A 373 -1.77 -4.01 -0.76
CA THR A 373 -1.51 -5.39 -1.18
C THR A 373 -0.76 -5.42 -2.50
N ALA A 374 -0.06 -6.51 -2.75
CA ALA A 374 0.61 -6.77 -4.01
C ALA A 374 0.46 -8.25 -4.41
N ARG A 375 0.35 -8.51 -5.72
CA ARG A 375 0.37 -9.86 -6.27
C ARG A 375 1.14 -9.89 -7.59
N LEU A 376 1.74 -11.03 -7.89
CA LEU A 376 2.49 -11.24 -9.12
C LEU A 376 1.55 -11.63 -10.27
N LEU A 377 1.89 -11.14 -11.47
CA LEU A 377 1.22 -11.49 -12.71
C LEU A 377 2.16 -12.34 -13.58
N PRO A 378 1.97 -13.66 -13.69
CA PRO A 378 2.72 -14.51 -14.57
C PRO A 378 2.46 -14.16 -16.04
N GLY A 379 3.35 -14.55 -16.95
CA GLY A 379 3.11 -14.25 -18.36
C GLY A 379 4.22 -14.58 -19.32
N PHE A 380 5.39 -15.00 -18.86
CA PHE A 380 6.54 -15.35 -19.69
C PHE A 380 7.12 -16.70 -19.32
N GLY A 381 7.79 -17.33 -20.28
CA GLY A 381 8.55 -18.56 -20.09
C GLY A 381 9.78 -18.59 -20.99
N GLY A 382 10.62 -19.61 -20.85
CA GLY A 382 11.88 -19.72 -21.58
C GLY A 382 12.24 -21.14 -21.96
N LEU A 383 13.52 -21.37 -22.27
CA LEU A 383 14.07 -22.69 -22.54
C LEU A 383 15.48 -22.83 -21.99
N GLU A 384 15.87 -24.08 -21.74
CA GLU A 384 17.23 -24.50 -21.41
C GLU A 384 17.62 -25.61 -22.37
N VAL A 385 18.79 -25.49 -23.00
CA VAL A 385 19.29 -26.48 -23.97
C VAL A 385 20.46 -27.24 -23.37
N THR A 386 20.37 -28.58 -23.37
CA THR A 386 21.45 -29.50 -23.06
C THR A 386 21.95 -30.11 -24.34
N LYS A 387 23.21 -29.90 -24.71
CA LYS A 387 23.85 -30.50 -25.89
C LYS A 387 24.45 -31.84 -25.57
N LYS A 388 24.14 -32.86 -26.34
CA LYS A 388 24.75 -34.19 -26.27
C LYS A 388 25.43 -34.57 -27.60
N VAL A 389 26.55 -35.27 -27.49
CA VAL A 389 27.21 -35.90 -28.63
C VAL A 389 27.21 -37.42 -28.39
N ALA A 390 26.58 -38.16 -29.30
CA ALA A 390 26.45 -39.61 -29.23
C ALA A 390 27.32 -40.30 -30.29
N ASN A 391 27.68 -41.54 -30.00
CA ASN A 391 28.44 -42.43 -30.88
C ASN A 391 29.83 -41.90 -31.30
N ASP A 392 30.53 -41.18 -30.41
CA ASP A 392 31.92 -40.75 -30.60
C ASP A 392 32.89 -41.53 -29.68
N PRO A 393 33.11 -42.85 -29.93
CA PRO A 393 33.92 -43.71 -29.06
C PRO A 393 35.41 -43.38 -29.08
N GLN A 394 35.84 -42.55 -29.98
CA GLN A 394 37.26 -42.12 -30.12
C GLN A 394 37.47 -40.66 -29.72
N ASN A 395 36.43 -40.00 -29.15
CA ASN A 395 36.47 -38.59 -28.78
C ASN A 395 37.02 -37.67 -29.89
N LYS A 396 36.57 -37.91 -31.13
CA LYS A 396 37.00 -37.13 -32.29
C LYS A 396 36.37 -35.76 -32.37
N VAL A 397 35.24 -35.55 -31.66
CA VAL A 397 34.62 -34.25 -31.51
C VAL A 397 35.31 -33.54 -30.35
N PRO A 398 35.95 -32.38 -30.57
CA PRO A 398 36.63 -31.67 -29.49
C PRO A 398 35.61 -31.31 -28.39
N ALA A 399 36.03 -31.47 -27.11
CA ALA A 399 35.21 -31.22 -25.96
C ALA A 399 34.71 -29.76 -25.89
N GLU A 400 35.51 -28.83 -26.41
CA GLU A 400 35.19 -27.39 -26.44
C GLU A 400 34.39 -26.98 -27.70
N SER A 401 33.87 -27.94 -28.47
CA SER A 401 33.08 -27.61 -29.66
C SER A 401 31.81 -26.86 -29.29
N GLU A 402 31.57 -25.78 -29.99
CA GLU A 402 30.39 -24.94 -29.84
C GLU A 402 29.36 -25.27 -30.92
N TYR A 403 28.11 -25.24 -30.52
CA TYR A 403 26.95 -25.51 -31.38
C TYR A 403 26.00 -24.35 -31.31
N ILE A 404 25.56 -23.86 -32.47
CA ILE A 404 24.62 -22.76 -32.56
C ILE A 404 23.21 -23.33 -32.71
N VAL A 405 22.36 -23.06 -31.74
CA VAL A 405 20.93 -23.37 -31.79
C VAL A 405 20.18 -22.13 -32.23
N ASN A 406 19.55 -22.22 -33.39
CA ASN A 406 18.69 -21.18 -33.91
C ASN A 406 17.27 -21.37 -33.38
N ILE A 407 16.67 -20.27 -33.00
CA ILE A 407 15.36 -20.17 -32.35
C ILE A 407 14.48 -19.32 -33.26
N GLU A 408 13.48 -19.91 -33.87
CA GLU A 408 12.39 -19.21 -34.58
C GLU A 408 11.16 -19.21 -33.67
N TYR A 409 10.51 -18.06 -33.50
CA TYR A 409 9.34 -17.97 -32.65
C TYR A 409 8.19 -17.20 -33.28
N THR A 410 6.97 -17.60 -32.94
CA THR A 410 5.72 -16.97 -33.36
C THR A 410 4.88 -16.67 -32.13
N LEU A 411 4.48 -15.40 -31.96
CA LEU A 411 3.64 -14.95 -30.85
C LEU A 411 2.23 -15.57 -30.92
N PRO A 412 1.55 -15.74 -29.77
CA PRO A 412 0.26 -16.42 -29.76
C PRO A 412 -0.84 -15.59 -30.43
N ASN A 413 -1.83 -16.29 -31.04
CA ASN A 413 -3.09 -15.74 -31.51
C ASN A 413 -2.99 -14.48 -32.42
N ASN A 414 -2.02 -14.41 -33.28
CA ASN A 414 -1.75 -13.28 -34.18
C ASN A 414 -1.48 -11.95 -33.41
N THR A 415 -1.04 -12.02 -32.16
CA THR A 415 -0.58 -10.86 -31.43
C THR A 415 0.74 -10.34 -31.98
N THR A 416 1.04 -9.09 -31.70
CA THR A 416 2.30 -8.43 -32.04
C THR A 416 3.09 -8.09 -30.79
N ALA A 417 4.35 -7.75 -30.91
CA ALA A 417 5.20 -7.33 -29.80
C ALA A 417 4.59 -6.16 -28.97
N SER A 418 3.80 -5.29 -29.59
CA SER A 418 3.11 -4.20 -28.91
C SER A 418 2.01 -4.64 -27.94
N ASN A 419 1.52 -5.87 -28.04
CA ASN A 419 0.56 -6.43 -27.11
C ASN A 419 1.21 -6.86 -25.77
N TYR A 420 2.55 -6.82 -25.69
CA TYR A 420 3.33 -7.23 -24.52
C TYR A 420 4.26 -6.09 -24.07
N PRO A 421 3.75 -5.02 -23.47
CA PRO A 421 4.53 -3.81 -23.17
C PRO A 421 5.68 -4.05 -22.19
N THR A 422 5.58 -5.08 -21.35
CA THR A 422 6.64 -5.45 -20.40
C THR A 422 7.67 -6.43 -20.96
N TRP A 423 7.44 -6.94 -22.18
CA TRP A 423 8.33 -7.88 -22.83
C TRP A 423 9.42 -7.17 -23.64
N THR A 424 10.65 -7.60 -23.46
CA THR A 424 11.76 -7.21 -24.34
C THR A 424 11.91 -8.29 -25.41
N PRO A 425 11.59 -8.01 -26.69
CA PRO A 425 11.76 -8.97 -27.77
C PRO A 425 13.20 -9.50 -27.85
N VAL A 426 13.33 -10.80 -28.09
CA VAL A 426 14.62 -11.47 -28.20
C VAL A 426 15.05 -11.57 -29.66
N GLY A 427 16.33 -11.35 -29.95
CA GLY A 427 16.89 -11.42 -31.29
C GLY A 427 16.30 -10.37 -32.24
N THR A 428 15.90 -10.79 -33.46
CA THR A 428 15.38 -9.91 -34.49
C THR A 428 13.91 -10.23 -34.77
N LEU A 429 13.03 -9.23 -34.61
CA LEU A 429 11.61 -9.36 -34.98
C LEU A 429 11.46 -9.42 -36.48
N ASN A 430 10.44 -10.17 -36.94
CA ASN A 430 9.97 -10.11 -38.34
C ASN A 430 9.27 -8.77 -38.62
N ASP A 431 9.05 -8.44 -39.90
CA ASP A 431 8.44 -7.17 -40.32
C ASP A 431 7.02 -6.98 -39.75
N ALA A 432 6.26 -8.06 -39.61
CA ALA A 432 4.92 -8.03 -39.01
C ALA A 432 4.92 -7.92 -37.50
N LYS A 433 6.10 -8.05 -36.83
CA LYS A 433 6.26 -8.10 -35.39
C LYS A 433 5.42 -9.16 -34.66
N THR A 434 5.05 -10.21 -35.37
CA THR A 434 4.29 -11.35 -34.87
C THR A 434 5.18 -12.51 -34.42
N GLY A 435 6.48 -12.37 -34.54
CA GLY A 435 7.49 -13.37 -34.24
C GLY A 435 8.87 -12.86 -34.59
N GLY A 436 9.86 -13.73 -34.58
CA GLY A 436 11.23 -13.37 -34.88
C GLY A 436 12.19 -14.55 -34.79
N THR A 437 13.48 -14.23 -34.84
CA THR A 437 14.56 -15.20 -34.75
C THR A 437 15.59 -14.77 -33.71
N ALA A 438 16.12 -15.74 -32.98
CA ALA A 438 17.24 -15.57 -32.06
C ALA A 438 18.17 -16.77 -32.17
N SER A 439 19.31 -16.73 -31.51
CA SER A 439 20.21 -17.87 -31.43
C SER A 439 20.90 -17.93 -30.08
N MET A 440 21.41 -19.12 -29.75
CA MET A 440 22.28 -19.33 -28.61
C MET A 440 23.38 -20.33 -28.93
N THR A 441 24.52 -20.15 -28.30
CA THR A 441 25.65 -21.09 -28.43
C THR A 441 25.70 -21.98 -27.19
N VAL A 442 25.80 -23.30 -27.40
CA VAL A 442 25.92 -24.31 -26.35
C VAL A 442 27.16 -25.16 -26.57
N LYS A 443 27.77 -25.69 -25.51
CA LYS A 443 28.90 -26.64 -25.58
C LYS A 443 28.43 -28.06 -25.34
N ALA A 444 29.18 -29.02 -25.83
CA ALA A 444 28.86 -30.44 -25.63
C ALA A 444 28.81 -30.78 -24.13
N ASN A 445 27.78 -31.52 -23.74
CA ASN A 445 27.48 -31.98 -22.38
C ASN A 445 27.28 -30.86 -21.35
N GLU A 446 26.94 -29.64 -21.80
CA GLU A 446 26.60 -28.51 -20.95
C GLU A 446 25.10 -28.16 -21.13
N ALA A 447 24.44 -27.90 -20.00
CA ALA A 447 23.13 -27.30 -20.02
C ALA A 447 23.27 -25.78 -19.97
N LYS A 448 22.61 -25.09 -20.89
CA LYS A 448 22.64 -23.62 -20.94
C LYS A 448 21.24 -23.06 -21.08
N ARG A 449 20.90 -22.17 -20.16
CA ARG A 449 19.64 -21.43 -20.18
C ARG A 449 19.71 -20.30 -21.20
N PHE A 450 18.70 -20.18 -22.03
CA PHE A 450 18.54 -19.02 -22.90
C PHE A 450 18.20 -17.80 -22.05
N THR A 451 18.89 -16.69 -22.27
CA THR A 451 18.75 -15.48 -21.44
C THR A 451 17.50 -14.67 -21.75
N GLY A 452 16.81 -14.98 -22.86
CA GLY A 452 15.56 -14.33 -23.25
C GLY A 452 14.34 -15.09 -22.76
N GLN A 453 13.24 -14.39 -22.71
CA GLN A 453 11.93 -14.96 -22.38
C GLN A 453 10.94 -14.68 -23.50
N PHE A 454 9.89 -15.49 -23.57
CA PHE A 454 8.82 -15.38 -24.57
C PHE A 454 7.47 -15.26 -23.87
N PRO A 455 6.50 -14.51 -24.41
CA PRO A 455 5.12 -14.52 -23.91
C PRO A 455 4.57 -15.95 -23.88
N THR A 456 3.81 -16.25 -22.83
CA THR A 456 3.10 -17.53 -22.70
C THR A 456 2.22 -17.78 -23.92
N GLY A 457 2.25 -19.02 -24.45
CA GLY A 457 1.54 -19.39 -25.67
C GLY A 457 2.33 -19.15 -26.96
N THR A 458 3.54 -18.56 -26.89
CA THR A 458 4.45 -18.44 -28.06
C THR A 458 4.86 -19.82 -28.54
N THR A 459 4.81 -20.05 -29.85
CA THR A 459 5.37 -21.26 -30.47
C THR A 459 6.83 -21.02 -30.79
N VAL A 460 7.70 -21.91 -30.33
CA VAL A 460 9.14 -21.88 -30.56
C VAL A 460 9.52 -23.09 -31.39
N LYS A 461 10.29 -22.87 -32.48
CA LYS A 461 10.91 -23.89 -33.29
C LYS A 461 12.41 -23.79 -33.22
N LEU A 462 13.08 -24.96 -33.09
CA LEU A 462 14.53 -25.05 -32.90
C LEU A 462 15.16 -25.70 -34.13
N THR A 463 16.30 -25.18 -34.54
CA THR A 463 17.19 -25.79 -35.51
C THR A 463 18.63 -25.63 -35.10
N GLU A 464 19.52 -26.48 -35.58
CA GLU A 464 20.95 -26.41 -35.31
C GLU A 464 21.74 -25.99 -36.54
N GLU A 465 22.68 -25.09 -36.39
CA GLU A 465 23.72 -24.84 -37.37
C GLU A 465 24.84 -25.85 -37.17
N ARG A 466 25.08 -26.70 -38.19
CA ARG A 466 26.03 -27.80 -38.07
C ARG A 466 27.48 -27.30 -38.11
N SER A 467 28.25 -27.72 -37.14
CA SER A 467 29.71 -27.51 -37.16
C SER A 467 30.40 -28.46 -38.12
N THR A 468 31.53 -28.02 -38.68
CA THR A 468 32.39 -28.86 -39.55
C THR A 468 33.07 -29.93 -38.69
N LEU A 469 33.08 -31.18 -39.20
CA LEU A 469 33.76 -32.30 -38.53
C LEU A 469 35.09 -32.63 -39.23
N PRO A 470 36.03 -33.29 -38.52
CA PRO A 470 37.23 -33.86 -39.11
C PRO A 470 36.92 -34.86 -40.20
N ASN A 471 37.89 -35.04 -41.13
CA ASN A 471 37.71 -35.98 -42.26
C ASN A 471 37.42 -37.42 -41.81
N GLY A 472 36.50 -38.08 -42.50
CA GLY A 472 36.12 -39.47 -42.28
C GLY A 472 35.01 -39.68 -41.27
N ILE A 473 34.40 -38.61 -40.74
CA ILE A 473 33.16 -38.63 -39.93
C ILE A 473 32.17 -37.59 -40.43
N GLN A 474 30.90 -37.83 -40.20
CA GLN A 474 29.84 -36.91 -40.50
C GLN A 474 28.79 -36.92 -39.41
N TRP A 475 28.03 -35.85 -39.31
CA TRP A 475 26.86 -35.79 -38.44
C TRP A 475 25.67 -36.51 -39.09
N ARG A 476 24.89 -37.25 -38.28
CA ARG A 476 23.51 -37.53 -38.61
C ARG A 476 22.65 -36.28 -38.39
N ASP A 477 21.41 -36.33 -38.78
CA ASP A 477 20.46 -35.23 -38.52
C ASP A 477 20.35 -35.01 -37.00
N PRO A 478 20.34 -33.75 -36.52
CA PRO A 478 20.22 -33.46 -35.13
C PRO A 478 18.85 -33.89 -34.59
N GLU A 479 18.82 -34.51 -33.43
CA GLU A 479 17.62 -34.91 -32.75
C GLU A 479 17.33 -33.98 -31.59
N PHE A 480 16.12 -33.40 -31.60
CA PHE A 480 15.62 -32.60 -30.49
C PHE A 480 14.62 -33.39 -29.67
N THR A 481 14.72 -33.30 -28.34
CA THR A 481 13.66 -33.67 -27.43
C THR A 481 13.31 -32.48 -26.54
N VAL A 482 12.03 -32.23 -26.39
CA VAL A 482 11.51 -31.17 -25.53
C VAL A 482 10.72 -31.82 -24.39
N ASN A 483 11.09 -31.55 -23.15
CA ASN A 483 10.50 -32.15 -21.96
C ASN A 483 10.40 -33.69 -22.06
N GLY A 484 11.44 -34.31 -22.62
CA GLY A 484 11.55 -35.77 -22.79
C GLY A 484 10.75 -36.37 -23.96
N LYS A 485 10.19 -35.55 -24.86
CA LYS A 485 9.46 -35.98 -26.07
C LYS A 485 10.23 -35.53 -27.32
N SER A 486 10.31 -36.40 -28.32
CA SER A 486 10.90 -36.05 -29.62
C SER A 486 10.08 -34.93 -30.29
N ALA A 487 10.65 -33.75 -30.33
CA ALA A 487 10.06 -32.54 -30.95
C ALA A 487 11.14 -31.46 -31.11
N ASP A 488 11.09 -30.73 -32.19
CA ASP A 488 11.85 -29.51 -32.45
C ASP A 488 11.04 -28.22 -32.20
N THR A 489 9.77 -28.38 -31.84
CA THR A 489 8.80 -27.31 -31.68
C THR A 489 8.03 -27.51 -30.38
N PHE A 490 7.80 -26.41 -29.66
CA PHE A 490 7.00 -26.41 -28.43
C PHE A 490 6.27 -25.09 -28.23
N THR A 491 5.29 -25.10 -27.33
CA THR A 491 4.59 -23.89 -26.88
C THR A 491 5.12 -23.49 -25.52
N VAL A 492 5.41 -22.22 -25.34
CA VAL A 492 5.90 -21.63 -24.09
C VAL A 492 4.82 -21.68 -23.01
N GLU A 493 5.13 -22.26 -21.86
CA GLU A 493 4.28 -22.29 -20.67
C GLU A 493 4.69 -21.21 -19.69
N GLU A 494 3.72 -20.71 -18.89
CA GLU A 494 3.95 -19.68 -17.88
C GLU A 494 4.99 -20.09 -16.85
N LEU A 495 5.94 -19.19 -16.56
CA LEU A 495 6.97 -19.36 -15.52
C LEU A 495 7.78 -20.66 -15.65
N LYS A 496 7.76 -21.30 -16.82
CA LYS A 496 8.48 -22.55 -17.06
C LYS A 496 9.57 -22.35 -18.12
N HIS A 497 10.63 -23.11 -17.95
CA HIS A 497 11.67 -23.28 -18.96
C HIS A 497 11.56 -24.67 -19.56
N ALA A 498 11.29 -24.73 -20.86
CA ALA A 498 11.27 -25.99 -21.58
C ALA A 498 12.68 -26.64 -21.52
N SER A 499 12.76 -27.87 -21.05
CA SER A 499 14.02 -28.63 -21.09
C SER A 499 14.20 -29.23 -22.46
N VAL A 500 15.19 -28.73 -23.20
CA VAL A 500 15.53 -29.18 -24.54
C VAL A 500 16.82 -29.98 -24.48
N GLU A 501 16.78 -31.19 -25.02
CA GLU A 501 17.98 -31.97 -25.27
C GLU A 501 18.22 -32.02 -26.78
N LEU A 502 19.41 -31.56 -27.21
CA LEU A 502 19.88 -31.61 -28.59
C LEU A 502 20.98 -32.66 -28.72
N THR A 503 20.70 -33.75 -29.41
CA THR A 503 21.63 -34.85 -29.60
C THR A 503 22.15 -34.86 -31.04
N ASN A 504 23.49 -34.82 -31.21
CA ASN A 504 24.15 -35.10 -32.48
C ASN A 504 24.84 -36.47 -32.42
N GLU A 505 24.56 -37.29 -33.39
CA GLU A 505 25.18 -38.61 -33.54
C GLU A 505 26.27 -38.58 -34.61
N VAL A 506 27.44 -39.09 -34.24
CA VAL A 506 28.59 -39.23 -35.17
C VAL A 506 28.41 -40.50 -35.96
N ALA A 507 28.43 -40.38 -37.31
CA ALA A 507 28.43 -41.52 -38.23
C ALA A 507 29.81 -41.63 -38.94
N ARG A 508 30.27 -42.86 -39.13
CA ARG A 508 31.45 -43.10 -39.94
C ARG A 508 31.05 -43.04 -41.41
N ILE A 509 31.90 -42.44 -42.23
CA ILE A 509 31.81 -42.59 -43.68
C ILE A 509 32.49 -43.92 -43.97
N ASP A 510 31.73 -44.97 -44.28
CA ASP A 510 32.26 -46.19 -44.84
C ASP A 510 32.73 -45.89 -46.27
N VAL A 511 33.98 -45.46 -46.38
CA VAL A 511 34.66 -45.51 -47.67
C VAL A 511 35.02 -46.98 -47.89
N SER A 512 34.08 -47.73 -48.46
CA SER A 512 34.45 -49.02 -49.05
C SER A 512 35.59 -48.75 -50.05
N PRO A 513 36.75 -49.41 -49.93
CA PRO A 513 37.77 -49.25 -50.92
C PRO A 513 37.18 -49.59 -52.29
N LEU A 514 37.36 -48.71 -53.26
CA LEU A 514 37.09 -48.99 -54.65
C LEU A 514 37.72 -50.34 -54.97
N PRO A 515 37.00 -51.25 -55.65
CA PRO A 515 37.59 -52.51 -56.07
C PRO A 515 38.86 -52.21 -56.91
N ASN A 516 39.97 -52.81 -56.49
CA ASN A 516 41.29 -52.71 -57.18
C ASN A 516 41.12 -53.15 -58.63
N PRO A 517 41.46 -52.34 -59.67
CA PRO A 517 41.20 -52.71 -61.05
C PRO A 517 42.18 -53.75 -61.61
N ASP A 518 43.11 -54.33 -60.81
CA ASP A 518 44.07 -55.32 -61.22
C ASP A 518 43.88 -56.69 -60.55
N GLN A 519 42.89 -57.46 -61.04
CA GLN A 519 42.97 -58.94 -61.05
C GLN A 519 42.12 -59.45 -62.25
N ASN A 520 42.77 -59.33 -63.45
CA ASN A 520 42.45 -60.23 -64.53
C ASN A 520 43.12 -61.55 -64.22
N ASP A 521 42.36 -62.57 -63.84
CA ASP A 521 42.75 -63.97 -63.98
C ASP A 521 41.67 -64.68 -64.84
N PRO A 522 42.04 -65.08 -66.09
CA PRO A 522 41.10 -65.77 -66.93
C PRO A 522 41.40 -67.28 -66.83
N THR A 523 40.67 -68.03 -66.07
CA THR A 523 40.42 -69.47 -66.36
C THR A 523 39.41 -70.04 -65.35
N ASN A 524 38.19 -70.20 -65.77
CA ASN A 524 37.48 -71.48 -65.89
C ASN A 524 36.04 -71.25 -66.29
N PRO A 525 35.56 -71.90 -67.45
CA PRO A 525 34.21 -71.88 -67.80
C PRO A 525 33.47 -73.16 -67.30
N ASP A 526 32.25 -73.10 -67.24
CA ASP A 526 31.22 -74.11 -67.05
C ASP A 526 30.38 -73.88 -65.80
N ASN A 527 29.14 -73.76 -65.83
CA ASN A 527 28.04 -74.13 -66.71
C ASN A 527 26.74 -73.49 -66.19
N PRO A 528 25.69 -73.54 -66.98
CA PRO A 528 24.63 -72.54 -66.93
C PRO A 528 23.35 -73.03 -66.27
N THR A 529 22.35 -72.22 -66.45
CA THR A 529 20.91 -72.48 -66.35
C THR A 529 20.34 -72.42 -64.87
N ASP A 530 19.29 -71.82 -64.63
CA ASP A 530 18.14 -71.40 -65.39
C ASP A 530 17.22 -70.46 -64.61
N PRO A 531 16.11 -70.09 -65.03
CA PRO A 531 15.77 -68.72 -65.28
C PRO A 531 14.61 -68.18 -64.42
N VAL A 532 14.55 -66.93 -64.45
CA VAL A 532 13.36 -66.07 -64.52
C VAL A 532 12.02 -66.64 -64.09
N ASN A 533 11.36 -66.02 -63.16
CA ASN A 533 10.01 -65.65 -63.50
C ASN A 533 9.53 -64.39 -62.75
N PRO A 534 8.91 -63.53 -63.44
CA PRO A 534 8.44 -62.28 -62.91
C PRO A 534 6.96 -62.32 -62.59
N ILE A 535 6.38 -61.19 -62.33
CA ILE A 535 4.97 -60.86 -62.43
C ILE A 535 4.24 -60.90 -61.13
N ASN A 536 3.44 -60.02 -60.86
CA ASN A 536 2.80 -58.81 -61.43
C ASN A 536 1.86 -58.24 -60.38
N PRO A 537 1.42 -57.06 -60.54
CA PRO A 537 0.64 -56.34 -59.60
C PRO A 537 -0.84 -56.60 -59.70
N THR A 538 -1.57 -56.40 -58.67
CA THR A 538 -2.98 -55.98 -58.81
C THR A 538 -3.43 -55.20 -57.59
N ASP A 539 -3.85 -54.07 -57.93
CA ASP A 539 -4.82 -53.14 -57.41
C ASP A 539 -6.22 -53.72 -57.50
N PRO A 540 -7.27 -53.02 -57.15
CA PRO A 540 -7.73 -52.39 -55.89
C PRO A 540 -9.11 -52.95 -55.50
N THR A 541 -9.68 -52.51 -54.49
CA THR A 541 -11.08 -52.03 -54.37
C THR A 541 -11.57 -51.86 -52.93
N ASP A 542 -12.03 -50.69 -52.73
CA ASP A 542 -13.08 -50.16 -51.91
C ASP A 542 -14.41 -50.95 -52.03
N PRO A 543 -15.51 -50.74 -51.31
CA PRO A 543 -15.82 -49.96 -50.07
C PRO A 543 -16.89 -50.60 -49.15
N ASN A 544 -17.30 -49.81 -48.23
CA ASN A 544 -18.62 -49.78 -47.54
C ASN A 544 -18.85 -50.66 -46.29
N LYS A 545 -18.91 -49.93 -45.16
CA LYS A 545 -20.06 -49.71 -44.25
C LYS A 545 -20.98 -50.92 -43.89
N PRO A 546 -21.76 -50.90 -42.87
CA PRO A 546 -21.84 -50.11 -41.65
C PRO A 546 -22.21 -50.92 -40.37
N ASP A 547 -22.39 -50.16 -39.30
CA ASP A 547 -23.45 -50.28 -38.28
C ASP A 547 -23.31 -51.20 -37.07
N ASN A 548 -23.50 -50.53 -36.05
CA ASN A 548 -24.49 -50.75 -34.99
C ASN A 548 -24.09 -51.42 -33.63
N ASN A 549 -24.22 -50.63 -32.70
CA ASN A 549 -25.24 -50.68 -31.65
C ASN A 549 -24.87 -51.24 -30.26
N ASN A 550 -25.28 -50.39 -29.35
CA ASN A 550 -25.86 -50.68 -28.02
C ASN A 550 -24.90 -51.17 -26.92
N GLY A 551 -24.92 -50.60 -25.82
CA GLY A 551 -26.01 -50.10 -25.05
C GLY A 551 -25.61 -50.10 -23.60
N SER A 552 -26.23 -49.19 -22.95
CA SER A 552 -26.87 -49.32 -21.66
C SER A 552 -26.04 -49.11 -20.38
N SER A 553 -26.23 -47.98 -19.78
CA SER A 553 -26.99 -47.73 -18.53
C SER A 553 -26.37 -48.22 -17.21
N GLY A 554 -26.40 -47.27 -16.28
CA GLY A 554 -26.35 -47.49 -14.85
C GLY A 554 -25.82 -46.29 -14.11
N ASN A 555 -26.54 -45.35 -13.77
CA ASN A 555 -27.45 -45.08 -12.65
C ASN A 555 -26.79 -45.22 -11.26
N GLY A 556 -26.89 -44.14 -10.48
CA GLY A 556 -26.68 -44.18 -9.03
C GLY A 556 -26.00 -42.90 -8.56
N SER A 557 -26.69 -41.87 -8.28
CA SER A 557 -27.46 -41.50 -7.06
C SER A 557 -26.60 -40.87 -5.96
N SER A 558 -26.84 -39.58 -5.79
CA SER A 558 -27.08 -38.82 -4.56
C SER A 558 -26.16 -39.00 -3.35
N GLY A 559 -25.68 -37.86 -2.90
CA GLY A 559 -25.15 -37.66 -1.56
C GLY A 559 -25.03 -36.20 -1.21
N ALA A 560 -26.11 -35.58 -0.81
CA ALA A 560 -26.14 -34.27 -0.21
C ALA A 560 -25.54 -34.32 1.19
N GLY A 561 -24.60 -33.46 1.47
CA GLY A 561 -24.04 -33.24 2.79
C GLY A 561 -24.10 -31.75 3.13
N SER A 562 -25.17 -31.35 3.75
CA SER A 562 -25.39 -30.05 4.34
C SER A 562 -24.57 -29.92 5.61
N ALA A 563 -23.68 -28.93 5.68
CA ALA A 563 -23.06 -28.50 6.93
C ALA A 563 -23.44 -27.03 7.17
N THR A 564 -24.45 -26.85 7.99
CA THR A 564 -24.84 -25.58 8.59
C THR A 564 -23.83 -25.18 9.64
N GLY A 565 -23.04 -24.14 9.33
CA GLY A 565 -22.21 -23.42 10.29
C GLY A 565 -22.96 -22.19 10.80
N SER A 566 -23.52 -22.32 11.98
CA SER A 566 -24.19 -21.25 12.73
C SER A 566 -23.15 -20.26 13.27
N SER A 567 -23.04 -19.09 12.67
CA SER A 567 -22.38 -17.93 13.29
C SER A 567 -23.41 -17.16 14.11
N ARG A 568 -23.28 -17.24 15.41
CA ARG A 568 -24.01 -16.38 16.36
C ARG A 568 -23.50 -14.95 16.21
N GLY A 569 -24.25 -14.10 15.52
CA GLY A 569 -24.16 -12.67 15.61
C GLY A 569 -24.66 -12.20 16.96
N SER A 570 -23.78 -11.70 17.78
CA SER A 570 -24.12 -10.93 18.97
C SER A 570 -24.62 -9.56 18.53
N SER A 571 -25.94 -9.38 18.54
CA SER A 571 -26.58 -8.08 18.38
C SER A 571 -26.36 -7.25 19.64
N ILE A 572 -25.44 -6.29 19.58
CA ILE A 572 -25.38 -5.20 20.54
C ILE A 572 -26.48 -4.23 20.15
N SER A 573 -27.50 -4.12 20.99
CA SER A 573 -28.54 -3.10 20.89
C SER A 573 -27.89 -1.71 21.04
N GLY A 574 -27.70 -1.01 19.92
CA GLY A 574 -27.26 0.36 19.88
C GLY A 574 -28.35 1.27 20.40
N SER A 575 -28.15 1.86 21.58
CA SER A 575 -28.84 3.10 21.91
C SER A 575 -28.35 4.15 20.90
N SER A 576 -29.30 4.73 20.18
CA SER A 576 -29.06 5.81 19.22
C SER A 576 -28.49 7.03 19.95
N VAL A 577 -27.16 7.14 19.96
CA VAL A 577 -26.47 8.36 20.35
C VAL A 577 -26.34 9.20 19.10
N SER A 578 -27.01 10.35 19.12
CA SER A 578 -27.00 11.34 18.05
C SER A 578 -25.53 11.70 17.68
N PRO A 579 -25.19 11.88 16.40
CA PRO A 579 -23.79 12.07 15.93
C PRO A 579 -23.13 13.40 16.35
N TRP A 580 -23.79 14.22 17.14
CA TRP A 580 -23.37 15.57 17.51
C TRP A 580 -22.25 15.67 18.54
N TRP A 581 -21.77 14.53 19.08
CA TRP A 581 -20.77 14.50 20.16
C TRP A 581 -19.33 14.75 19.71
N LEU A 582 -19.08 14.75 18.41
CA LEU A 582 -17.71 14.80 17.85
C LEU A 582 -17.12 16.22 17.71
N LEU A 583 -17.94 17.27 17.79
CA LEU A 583 -17.50 18.65 17.52
C LEU A 583 -16.50 19.23 18.53
N LEU A 584 -16.32 18.62 19.69
CA LEU A 584 -15.41 19.12 20.72
C LEU A 584 -14.04 18.43 20.76
N GLY A 585 -13.85 17.37 20.01
CA GLY A 585 -12.61 16.59 19.99
C GLY A 585 -11.43 17.22 19.25
N ILE A 586 -11.66 18.26 18.44
CA ILE A 586 -10.63 18.83 17.54
C ILE A 586 -9.78 19.92 18.22
N ALA A 587 -10.29 20.57 19.26
CA ALA A 587 -9.59 21.66 19.94
C ALA A 587 -8.26 21.29 20.60
N PRO A 588 -8.02 20.09 21.17
CA PRO A 588 -6.74 19.77 21.79
C PRO A 588 -5.58 19.58 20.79
N LEU A 589 -5.87 19.26 19.53
CA LEU A 589 -4.80 18.95 18.55
C LEU A 589 -4.02 20.19 18.08
N LEU A 590 -4.65 21.38 18.14
CA LEU A 590 -3.99 22.64 17.77
C LEU A 590 -3.00 23.15 18.82
N MET A 591 -2.99 22.59 20.03
CA MET A 591 -2.14 23.05 21.13
C MET A 591 -0.75 22.43 21.17
N PHE A 592 -0.49 21.39 20.41
CA PHE A 592 0.84 20.76 20.36
C PHE A 592 1.76 21.32 19.26
N LEU A 593 1.33 22.40 18.57
CA LEU A 593 2.19 23.10 17.63
C LEU A 593 3.11 24.08 18.36
N PRO A 594 4.41 24.13 18.02
CA PRO A 594 5.33 25.09 18.59
C PRO A 594 4.85 26.53 18.35
N PRO A 595 5.16 27.50 19.25
CA PRO A 595 4.64 28.87 19.19
C PRO A 595 4.92 29.65 17.90
N HIS A 596 5.90 29.22 17.12
CA HIS A 596 6.25 29.86 15.85
C HIS A 596 5.32 29.47 14.69
N VAL A 597 4.52 28.42 14.81
CA VAL A 597 3.54 27.99 13.78
C VAL A 597 2.20 28.72 13.94
N LEU A 598 1.87 29.21 15.13
CA LEU A 598 0.63 29.93 15.40
C LEU A 598 0.54 31.34 14.75
N LYS A 599 1.65 31.92 14.31
CA LYS A 599 1.66 33.25 13.67
C LYS A 599 1.04 33.29 12.27
N HIS A 600 0.83 32.14 11.64
CA HIS A 600 0.24 32.05 10.30
C HIS A 600 -1.29 31.84 10.28
N PHE A 601 -1.92 31.72 11.45
CA PHE A 601 -3.37 31.50 11.57
C PHE A 601 -4.15 32.68 12.16
N GLN A 602 -3.58 33.88 12.21
CA GLN A 602 -4.36 35.06 12.51
C GLN A 602 -5.07 35.55 11.23
N PRO A 603 -6.41 35.69 11.22
CA PRO A 603 -7.11 36.30 10.10
C PRO A 603 -6.67 37.77 10.00
N SER A 604 -6.23 38.19 8.83
CA SER A 604 -5.93 39.59 8.53
C SER A 604 -7.22 40.41 8.64
N ASN A 605 -7.31 41.21 9.68
CA ASN A 605 -8.32 42.27 9.81
C ASN A 605 -7.99 43.40 8.80
N ASN A 606 -8.40 43.24 7.55
CA ASN A 606 -8.52 44.32 6.60
C ASN A 606 -9.48 43.90 5.48
N ALA A 607 -10.77 43.99 5.78
CA ALA A 607 -11.81 44.09 4.77
C ALA A 607 -12.70 45.28 5.15
N GLN A 608 -12.46 46.42 4.51
CA GLN A 608 -13.40 47.53 4.52
C GLN A 608 -14.72 47.07 3.89
N VAL A 609 -15.79 47.25 4.64
CA VAL A 609 -17.16 47.05 4.19
C VAL A 609 -17.52 48.17 3.21
N PRO A 610 -17.95 47.90 1.96
CA PRO A 610 -18.50 48.92 1.09
C PRO A 610 -19.88 49.38 1.61
N ALA A 611 -20.07 50.69 1.72
CA ALA A 611 -21.34 51.31 2.10
C ALA A 611 -22.46 50.94 1.13
N GLN A 612 -23.58 50.42 1.69
CA GLN A 612 -24.81 50.18 0.94
C GLN A 612 -25.45 51.50 0.48
N ALA A 613 -25.73 51.61 -0.81
CA ALA A 613 -26.53 52.67 -1.39
C ALA A 613 -28.02 52.56 -0.98
N PRO A 614 -28.75 53.69 -0.81
CA PRO A 614 -30.12 53.69 -0.32
C PRO A 614 -31.10 53.16 -1.37
N VAL A 615 -31.98 52.29 -0.95
CA VAL A 615 -33.10 51.74 -1.73
C VAL A 615 -34.19 52.81 -1.88
N LYS A 616 -34.48 53.20 -3.13
CA LYS A 616 -35.62 54.07 -3.49
C LYS A 616 -36.92 53.27 -3.34
N GLN A 617 -37.80 53.74 -2.44
CA GLN A 617 -39.19 53.31 -2.39
C GLN A 617 -39.99 53.88 -3.57
N GLY A 618 -40.59 53.04 -4.40
CA GLY A 618 -41.53 53.38 -5.43
C GLY A 618 -42.97 53.46 -4.87
N PRO A 619 -43.87 54.22 -5.50
CA PRO A 619 -45.18 54.59 -4.89
C PRO A 619 -46.19 53.45 -4.96
N ARG A 620 -46.95 53.28 -3.85
CA ARG A 620 -48.18 52.48 -3.79
C ARG A 620 -49.27 53.12 -4.65
N LYS A 621 -49.89 52.36 -5.54
CA LYS A 621 -51.20 52.64 -6.10
C LYS A 621 -52.23 51.62 -5.58
N GLY A 622 -53.31 52.14 -5.11
CA GLY A 622 -54.67 51.82 -5.05
C GLY A 622 -55.13 50.40 -4.73
#